data_4e475317cf41dff0623e42eedc06d011
#
_entry.id   4e475317cf41dff0623e42eedc06d011
#
_cell.length_a   1.000
_cell.length_b   1.000
_cell.length_c   1.000
_cell.angle_alpha   90.00
_cell.angle_beta   90.00
_cell.angle_gamma   90.00
#
_symmetry.space_group_name_H-M   'P 1'
#
loop_
_entity.id
_entity.type
_entity.pdbx_description
1 polymer ?
#
loop_
_entity_poly.entity_id
_entity_poly.type
_entity_poly.pdbx_seq_one_letter_code
_entity_poly.pdbx_strand_id
1 'polypeptide(L)'
;MTDETSGPVEPVTDATGDAKPSPVTAAPPRRRLRLLLTVAAVVLFIDVVTKVLAVRLLTPGQPVSIIGDTVTWTLVRNSGAAFSMATGYTWVLTLIATGVVIGIVWMGRRLVSPWWAIGLGMILGGATGNLIDRFFRAPGPLRGHVVDFFSVGWWPVFNVADPAVVGGAILLVALSLFGFDFDTVGRRRLNDDKTADDKTAEDDQADKADKADKADDADPEPSSGDDESSAVGRQAETS
;
A
#
# COMPACT_ATOMS: atom_id res chain seq x y z
N MET A 1 74.48 -6.60 -46.29
CA MET A 1 74.85 -7.56 -45.26
C MET A 1 73.85 -7.28 -44.10
N THR A 2 72.65 -7.78 -44.30
CA THR A 2 72.02 -8.92 -43.64
C THR A 2 72.13 -8.87 -42.13
N ASP A 3 71.03 -8.64 -41.46
CA ASP A 3 70.47 -9.68 -40.70
C ASP A 3 69.02 -9.34 -40.25
N GLU A 4 68.09 -10.17 -40.72
CA GLU A 4 66.71 -10.27 -40.25
C GLU A 4 66.70 -11.05 -38.92
N THR A 5 66.10 -10.48 -37.92
CA THR A 5 65.73 -11.30 -36.79
C THR A 5 64.19 -11.18 -36.52
N SER A 6 63.50 -12.15 -37.13
CA SER A 6 62.12 -12.47 -36.83
C SER A 6 62.00 -12.90 -35.38
N GLY A 7 61.35 -12.08 -34.52
CA GLY A 7 60.87 -12.52 -33.22
C GLY A 7 59.47 -13.16 -33.34
N PRO A 8 59.14 -14.17 -32.52
CA PRO A 8 57.87 -14.86 -32.60
C PRO A 8 56.71 -13.96 -32.15
N VAL A 9 55.68 -13.92 -32.98
CA VAL A 9 54.39 -13.27 -32.68
C VAL A 9 53.68 -14.17 -31.62
N GLU A 10 53.57 -13.64 -30.40
CA GLU A 10 52.70 -14.26 -29.40
C GLU A 10 51.22 -14.09 -29.77
N PRO A 11 50.37 -15.10 -29.58
CA PRO A 11 48.95 -14.97 -29.85
C PRO A 11 48.31 -14.07 -28.79
N VAL A 12 47.71 -12.96 -29.25
CA VAL A 12 46.83 -12.10 -28.45
C VAL A 12 45.62 -12.94 -28.06
N THR A 13 45.59 -13.43 -26.82
CA THR A 13 44.40 -14.00 -26.24
C THR A 13 43.39 -12.88 -25.99
N ASP A 14 42.40 -12.85 -26.86
CA ASP A 14 41.20 -12.01 -26.71
C ASP A 14 40.41 -12.49 -25.47
N ALA A 15 40.71 -11.87 -24.33
CA ALA A 15 39.97 -12.06 -23.09
C ALA A 15 38.74 -11.16 -23.14
N THR A 16 37.76 -11.51 -24.00
CA THR A 16 36.40 -10.99 -23.88
C THR A 16 35.78 -11.62 -22.65
N GLY A 17 36.15 -11.09 -21.47
CA GLY A 17 35.52 -11.43 -20.20
C GLY A 17 34.10 -10.91 -20.24
N ASP A 18 33.15 -11.82 -20.38
CA ASP A 18 31.73 -11.60 -20.07
C ASP A 18 31.61 -11.11 -18.62
N ALA A 19 31.74 -9.80 -18.42
CA ALA A 19 31.46 -9.15 -17.15
C ALA A 19 29.94 -9.18 -16.97
N LYS A 20 29.45 -10.24 -16.33
CA LYS A 20 28.07 -10.34 -15.87
C LYS A 20 27.72 -9.04 -15.12
N PRO A 21 26.71 -8.27 -15.56
CA PRO A 21 26.39 -7.01 -14.90
C PRO A 21 26.08 -7.29 -13.42
N SER A 22 26.82 -6.62 -12.53
CA SER A 22 26.62 -6.73 -11.11
C SER A 22 25.18 -6.31 -10.78
N PRO A 23 24.46 -7.06 -9.93
CA PRO A 23 23.10 -6.72 -9.55
C PRO A 23 23.09 -5.33 -8.92
N VAL A 24 22.41 -4.38 -9.58
CA VAL A 24 22.18 -3.04 -9.03
C VAL A 24 21.35 -3.20 -7.79
N THR A 25 22.01 -3.14 -6.62
CA THR A 25 21.33 -3.22 -5.32
C THR A 25 20.45 -1.96 -5.17
N ALA A 26 19.17 -2.10 -5.48
CA ALA A 26 18.21 -1.02 -5.30
C ALA A 26 18.16 -0.62 -3.82
N ALA A 27 18.34 0.68 -3.52
CA ALA A 27 18.29 1.18 -2.15
C ALA A 27 16.93 0.81 -1.51
N PRO A 28 16.92 0.43 -0.22
CA PRO A 28 15.68 0.05 0.45
C PRO A 28 14.68 1.19 0.43
N PRO A 29 13.39 0.90 0.23
CA PRO A 29 12.35 1.92 0.14
C PRO A 29 12.28 2.74 1.42
N ARG A 30 12.31 4.07 1.28
CA ARG A 30 12.23 4.99 2.42
C ARG A 30 10.82 4.97 2.98
N ARG A 31 10.66 4.44 4.20
CA ARG A 31 9.38 4.45 4.92
C ARG A 31 8.95 5.87 5.25
N ARG A 32 7.70 6.21 4.97
CA ARG A 32 7.14 7.55 5.15
C ARG A 32 6.41 7.75 6.50
N LEU A 33 6.62 6.86 7.45
CA LEU A 33 5.99 6.95 8.78
C LEU A 33 6.26 8.30 9.48
N ARG A 34 7.46 8.84 9.37
CA ARG A 34 7.79 10.15 9.97
C ARG A 34 6.94 11.25 9.36
N LEU A 35 6.76 11.27 8.03
CA LEU A 35 5.92 12.26 7.35
C LEU A 35 4.46 12.14 7.81
N LEU A 36 3.91 10.92 7.85
CA LEU A 36 2.56 10.65 8.35
C LEU A 36 2.36 11.20 9.77
N LEU A 37 3.27 10.86 10.68
CA LEU A 37 3.19 11.30 12.08
C LEU A 37 3.38 12.82 12.22
N THR A 38 4.23 13.45 11.40
CA THR A 38 4.41 14.92 11.40
C THR A 38 3.12 15.61 10.96
N VAL A 39 2.51 15.17 9.84
CA VAL A 39 1.23 15.72 9.37
C VAL A 39 0.14 15.52 10.43
N ALA A 40 0.03 14.34 11.01
CA ALA A 40 -0.93 14.05 12.06
C ALA A 40 -0.71 14.94 13.30
N ALA A 41 0.53 15.15 13.73
CA ALA A 41 0.84 16.01 14.86
C ALA A 41 0.50 17.48 14.59
N VAL A 42 0.76 17.98 13.38
CA VAL A 42 0.42 19.36 12.99
C VAL A 42 -1.10 19.57 12.99
N VAL A 43 -1.85 18.65 12.35
CA VAL A 43 -3.33 18.73 12.32
C VAL A 43 -3.89 18.66 13.74
N LEU A 44 -3.43 17.69 14.54
CA LEU A 44 -3.85 17.53 15.92
C LEU A 44 -3.55 18.78 16.76
N PHE A 45 -2.36 19.35 16.62
CA PHE A 45 -1.97 20.56 17.34
C PHE A 45 -2.90 21.73 17.00
N ILE A 46 -3.15 21.97 15.72
CA ILE A 46 -4.05 23.06 15.28
C ILE A 46 -5.47 22.81 15.80
N ASP A 47 -5.98 21.57 15.70
CA ASP A 47 -7.32 21.21 16.18
C ASP A 47 -7.46 21.45 17.70
N VAL A 48 -6.52 20.96 18.49
CA VAL A 48 -6.56 21.13 19.96
C VAL A 48 -6.45 22.61 20.35
N VAL A 49 -5.52 23.36 19.74
CA VAL A 49 -5.35 24.79 20.04
C VAL A 49 -6.61 25.57 19.71
N THR A 50 -7.17 25.37 18.51
CA THR A 50 -8.38 26.09 18.10
C THR A 50 -9.60 25.72 18.96
N LYS A 51 -9.76 24.48 19.35
CA LYS A 51 -10.82 24.05 20.29
C LYS A 51 -10.67 24.67 21.68
N VAL A 52 -9.43 24.74 22.19
CA VAL A 52 -9.16 25.41 23.48
C VAL A 52 -9.47 26.89 23.40
N LEU A 53 -9.08 27.57 22.33
CA LEU A 53 -9.39 28.98 22.11
C LEU A 53 -10.91 29.20 21.98
N ALA A 54 -11.59 28.35 21.19
CA ALA A 54 -13.04 28.44 21.05
C ALA A 54 -13.77 28.31 22.41
N VAL A 55 -13.39 27.35 23.23
CA VAL A 55 -13.98 27.17 24.57
C VAL A 55 -13.69 28.34 25.51
N ARG A 56 -12.56 29.03 25.37
CA ARG A 56 -12.17 30.15 26.21
C ARG A 56 -12.77 31.48 25.77
N LEU A 57 -12.95 31.68 24.48
CA LEU A 57 -13.32 32.97 23.89
C LEU A 57 -14.79 33.07 23.48
N LEU A 58 -15.44 31.94 23.22
CA LEU A 58 -16.84 31.91 22.75
C LEU A 58 -17.79 31.53 23.86
N THR A 59 -18.93 32.21 23.90
CA THR A 59 -20.05 31.90 24.81
C THR A 59 -21.05 31.00 24.09
N PRO A 60 -21.47 29.84 24.67
CA PRO A 60 -22.50 29.01 24.06
C PRO A 60 -23.78 29.78 23.78
N GLY A 61 -24.36 29.60 22.58
CA GLY A 61 -25.58 30.29 22.17
C GLY A 61 -25.44 31.76 21.77
N GLN A 62 -24.21 32.30 21.72
CA GLN A 62 -23.91 33.65 21.25
C GLN A 62 -22.95 33.56 20.05
N PRO A 63 -23.47 33.49 18.81
CA PRO A 63 -22.65 33.52 17.60
C PRO A 63 -21.88 34.83 17.44
N VAL A 64 -20.62 34.77 17.09
CA VAL A 64 -19.79 35.91 16.73
C VAL A 64 -19.70 35.97 15.21
N SER A 65 -20.27 37.00 14.60
CA SER A 65 -20.23 37.19 13.14
C SER A 65 -18.81 37.49 12.65
N ILE A 66 -18.40 36.80 11.57
CA ILE A 66 -17.15 37.06 10.86
C ILE A 66 -17.45 37.72 9.51
N ILE A 67 -18.38 37.12 8.74
CA ILE A 67 -18.84 37.65 7.46
C ILE A 67 -20.37 37.63 7.47
N GLY A 68 -20.96 38.72 7.92
CA GLY A 68 -22.41 38.84 8.11
C GLY A 68 -22.93 37.67 8.96
N ASP A 69 -24.13 37.20 8.63
CA ASP A 69 -24.72 36.03 9.30
C ASP A 69 -24.34 34.69 8.62
N THR A 70 -23.55 34.76 7.52
CA THR A 70 -23.19 33.55 6.76
C THR A 70 -22.04 32.80 7.39
N VAL A 71 -21.02 33.50 7.89
CA VAL A 71 -19.86 32.88 8.55
C VAL A 71 -19.77 33.38 9.98
N THR A 72 -19.92 32.44 10.91
CA THR A 72 -19.91 32.76 12.35
C THR A 72 -19.03 31.80 13.14
N TRP A 73 -18.52 32.26 14.25
CA TRP A 73 -18.00 31.41 15.31
C TRP A 73 -19.09 31.14 16.34
N THR A 74 -19.47 29.86 16.43
CA THR A 74 -20.60 29.44 17.28
C THR A 74 -20.18 28.21 18.09
N LEU A 75 -20.05 28.34 19.40
CA LEU A 75 -19.62 27.24 20.24
C LEU A 75 -20.73 26.19 20.39
N VAL A 76 -20.51 25.00 19.86
CA VAL A 76 -21.41 23.84 19.94
C VAL A 76 -20.67 22.64 20.57
N ARG A 77 -21.40 21.87 21.38
CA ARG A 77 -20.92 20.61 21.94
C ARG A 77 -21.63 19.46 21.24
N ASN A 78 -20.94 18.82 20.30
CA ASN A 78 -21.50 17.82 19.40
C ASN A 78 -21.36 16.41 19.99
N SER A 79 -22.47 15.79 20.33
CA SER A 79 -22.52 14.37 20.79
C SER A 79 -22.40 13.35 19.65
N GLY A 80 -22.23 13.78 18.40
CA GLY A 80 -22.33 12.93 17.21
C GLY A 80 -23.72 12.99 16.58
N ALA A 81 -24.55 13.92 17.01
CA ALA A 81 -25.94 14.08 16.58
C ALA A 81 -26.11 14.88 15.28
N ALA A 82 -25.15 14.84 14.35
CA ALA A 82 -25.33 15.52 13.04
C ALA A 82 -26.64 15.12 12.31
N PHE A 83 -27.31 14.11 12.79
CA PHE A 83 -28.59 13.62 12.27
C PHE A 83 -29.65 13.38 13.36
N SER A 84 -29.66 14.12 14.46
CA SER A 84 -30.71 14.07 15.54
C SER A 84 -31.11 12.67 16.05
N MET A 85 -30.78 11.59 15.34
CA MET A 85 -31.15 10.20 15.61
C MET A 85 -30.07 9.44 16.39
N ALA A 86 -28.89 10.02 16.63
CA ALA A 86 -27.74 9.32 17.23
C ALA A 86 -27.40 9.77 18.65
N THR A 87 -28.28 10.53 19.31
CA THR A 87 -28.15 10.86 20.74
C THR A 87 -28.21 9.61 21.59
N GLY A 88 -27.10 8.99 21.89
CA GLY A 88 -26.97 7.72 22.62
C GLY A 88 -25.94 6.78 22.03
N TYR A 89 -25.60 6.95 20.75
CA TYR A 89 -24.62 6.11 20.05
C TYR A 89 -23.22 6.74 19.93
N THR A 90 -22.94 7.81 20.68
CA THR A 90 -21.62 8.48 20.70
C THR A 90 -20.46 7.52 20.91
N TRP A 91 -20.67 6.51 21.78
CA TRP A 91 -19.68 5.49 22.06
C TRP A 91 -19.35 4.61 20.84
N VAL A 92 -20.34 4.33 19.98
CA VAL A 92 -20.12 3.57 18.73
C VAL A 92 -19.23 4.35 17.80
N LEU A 93 -19.51 5.66 17.61
CA LEU A 93 -18.67 6.55 16.79
C LEU A 93 -17.23 6.62 17.35
N THR A 94 -17.10 6.63 18.67
CA THR A 94 -15.80 6.64 19.34
C THR A 94 -15.03 5.34 19.07
N LEU A 95 -15.70 4.19 19.13
CA LEU A 95 -15.08 2.90 18.82
C LEU A 95 -14.65 2.81 17.34
N ILE A 96 -15.51 3.25 16.42
CA ILE A 96 -15.18 3.29 14.99
C ILE A 96 -13.94 4.17 14.75
N ALA A 97 -13.94 5.39 15.29
CA ALA A 97 -12.80 6.30 15.14
C ALA A 97 -11.52 5.73 15.76
N THR A 98 -11.63 5.04 16.91
CA THR A 98 -10.51 4.35 17.55
C THR A 98 -9.96 3.24 16.64
N GLY A 99 -10.84 2.43 16.05
CA GLY A 99 -10.46 1.39 15.09
C GLY A 99 -9.72 1.96 13.86
N VAL A 100 -10.23 3.09 13.34
CA VAL A 100 -9.57 3.81 12.22
C VAL A 100 -8.18 4.28 12.62
N VAL A 101 -8.02 4.91 13.78
CA VAL A 101 -6.71 5.38 14.28
C VAL A 101 -5.73 4.21 14.42
N ILE A 102 -6.15 3.10 15.03
CA ILE A 102 -5.31 1.90 15.17
C ILE A 102 -4.93 1.35 13.79
N GLY A 103 -5.89 1.25 12.88
CA GLY A 103 -5.67 0.77 11.50
C GLY A 103 -4.66 1.62 10.75
N ILE A 104 -4.76 2.95 10.83
CA ILE A 104 -3.83 3.87 10.17
C ILE A 104 -2.41 3.73 10.76
N VAL A 105 -2.28 3.64 12.07
CA VAL A 105 -0.97 3.47 12.73
C VAL A 105 -0.33 2.13 12.32
N TRP A 106 -1.13 1.06 12.26
CA TRP A 106 -0.66 -0.26 11.82
C TRP A 106 -0.23 -0.25 10.35
N MET A 107 -1.05 0.32 9.47
CA MET A 107 -0.80 0.42 8.05
C MET A 107 0.37 1.37 7.72
N GLY A 108 0.52 2.45 8.48
CA GLY A 108 1.56 3.47 8.29
C GLY A 108 2.99 2.94 8.38
N ARG A 109 3.19 1.78 9.03
CA ARG A 109 4.51 1.13 9.14
C ARG A 109 5.02 0.59 7.80
N ARG A 110 4.14 0.32 6.85
CA ARG A 110 4.46 -0.22 5.52
C ARG A 110 4.44 0.84 4.42
N LEU A 111 4.10 2.06 4.76
CA LEU A 111 3.85 3.15 3.84
C LEU A 111 5.12 3.65 3.15
N VAL A 112 5.10 3.72 1.83
CA VAL A 112 6.19 4.21 0.97
C VAL A 112 5.83 5.50 0.26
N SER A 113 4.57 5.66 -0.16
CA SER A 113 4.10 6.83 -0.89
C SER A 113 3.98 8.08 0.01
N PRO A 114 4.56 9.23 -0.38
CA PRO A 114 4.44 10.47 0.38
C PRO A 114 3.01 11.04 0.37
N TRP A 115 2.29 10.91 -0.73
CA TRP A 115 0.92 11.40 -0.85
C TRP A 115 -0.06 10.62 0.02
N TRP A 116 0.11 9.31 0.09
CA TRP A 116 -0.63 8.46 1.03
C TRP A 116 -0.29 8.81 2.48
N ALA A 117 0.98 9.17 2.78
CA ALA A 117 1.37 9.62 4.11
C ALA A 117 0.68 10.92 4.53
N ILE A 118 0.51 11.87 3.59
CA ILE A 118 -0.20 13.11 3.84
C ILE A 118 -1.68 12.84 4.11
N GLY A 119 -2.38 12.11 3.22
CA GLY A 119 -3.80 11.80 3.39
C GLY A 119 -4.10 11.04 4.68
N LEU A 120 -3.34 9.97 4.96
CA LEU A 120 -3.48 9.21 6.20
C LEU A 120 -3.10 10.02 7.44
N GLY A 121 -2.09 10.91 7.34
CA GLY A 121 -1.71 11.80 8.41
C GLY A 121 -2.80 12.81 8.75
N MET A 122 -3.48 13.37 7.75
CA MET A 122 -4.63 14.26 7.94
C MET A 122 -5.78 13.55 8.65
N ILE A 123 -6.12 12.33 8.22
CA ILE A 123 -7.18 11.53 8.86
C ILE A 123 -6.76 11.15 10.28
N LEU A 124 -5.53 10.72 10.48
CA LEU A 124 -5.03 10.34 11.81
C LEU A 124 -5.07 11.52 12.79
N GLY A 125 -4.58 12.69 12.38
CA GLY A 125 -4.58 13.89 13.22
C GLY A 125 -5.99 14.35 13.57
N GLY A 126 -6.89 14.47 12.58
CA GLY A 126 -8.27 14.87 12.78
C GLY A 126 -9.07 13.86 13.62
N ALA A 127 -8.98 12.57 13.31
CA ALA A 127 -9.65 11.54 14.11
C ALA A 127 -9.15 11.53 15.55
N THR A 128 -7.85 11.69 15.78
CA THR A 128 -7.27 11.75 17.13
C THR A 128 -7.75 13.00 17.88
N GLY A 129 -7.85 14.16 17.24
CA GLY A 129 -8.39 15.39 17.84
C GLY A 129 -9.82 15.22 18.30
N ASN A 130 -10.68 14.66 17.47
CA ASN A 130 -12.07 14.35 17.86
C ASN A 130 -12.14 13.23 18.91
N LEU A 131 -11.23 12.24 18.92
CA LEU A 131 -11.15 11.23 19.96
C LEU A 131 -10.75 11.80 21.31
N ILE A 132 -9.81 12.75 21.36
CA ILE A 132 -9.43 13.44 22.61
C ILE A 132 -10.66 14.04 23.27
N ASP A 133 -11.50 14.74 22.50
CA ASP A 133 -12.75 15.30 23.03
C ASP A 133 -13.68 14.21 23.55
N ARG A 134 -13.83 13.08 22.84
CA ARG A 134 -14.72 11.98 23.23
C ARG A 134 -14.26 11.21 24.47
N PHE A 135 -12.95 11.20 24.73
CA PHE A 135 -12.40 10.53 25.91
C PHE A 135 -12.33 11.44 27.14
N PHE A 136 -12.05 12.74 26.97
CA PHE A 136 -11.67 13.62 28.07
C PHE A 136 -12.69 14.71 28.39
N ARG A 137 -13.73 14.91 27.55
CA ARG A 137 -14.78 15.92 27.83
C ARG A 137 -16.02 15.26 28.42
N ALA A 138 -16.89 16.12 29.00
CA ALA A 138 -18.20 15.70 29.50
C ALA A 138 -19.09 15.16 28.36
N PRO A 139 -19.97 14.20 28.66
CA PRO A 139 -20.36 13.70 29.99
C PRO A 139 -19.43 12.65 30.59
N GLY A 140 -18.46 12.11 29.82
CA GLY A 140 -17.51 11.15 30.34
C GLY A 140 -16.81 10.34 29.24
N PRO A 141 -15.92 9.41 29.59
CA PRO A 141 -15.15 8.63 28.62
C PRO A 141 -16.04 7.92 27.59
N LEU A 142 -15.61 7.90 26.34
CA LEU A 142 -16.30 7.35 25.17
C LEU A 142 -17.58 8.10 24.75
N ARG A 143 -18.10 8.99 25.57
CA ARG A 143 -19.34 9.74 25.34
C ARG A 143 -19.14 11.25 25.33
N GLY A 144 -17.89 11.73 25.46
CA GLY A 144 -17.54 13.14 25.45
C GLY A 144 -18.03 13.83 24.18
N HIS A 145 -18.45 15.05 24.32
CA HIS A 145 -18.93 15.87 23.21
C HIS A 145 -17.74 16.56 22.52
N VAL A 146 -17.69 16.46 21.20
CA VAL A 146 -16.70 17.17 20.39
C VAL A 146 -17.03 18.67 20.42
N VAL A 147 -15.99 19.49 20.47
CA VAL A 147 -16.12 20.94 20.39
C VAL A 147 -16.08 21.36 18.94
N ASP A 148 -17.22 21.89 18.45
CA ASP A 148 -17.38 22.48 17.14
C ASP A 148 -17.61 23.99 17.30
N PHE A 149 -17.05 24.79 16.38
CA PHE A 149 -17.10 26.23 16.55
C PHE A 149 -17.17 27.04 15.25
N PHE A 150 -17.00 26.43 14.09
CA PHE A 150 -17.03 27.11 12.80
C PHE A 150 -18.31 26.80 12.05
N SER A 151 -19.12 27.81 11.77
CA SER A 151 -20.41 27.75 11.10
C SER A 151 -20.38 28.47 9.77
N VAL A 152 -20.85 27.84 8.70
CA VAL A 152 -20.93 28.42 7.36
C VAL A 152 -22.33 28.19 6.77
N GLY A 153 -23.15 29.25 6.75
CA GLY A 153 -24.49 29.21 6.20
C GLY A 153 -25.36 28.10 6.80
N TRP A 154 -25.82 27.21 5.95
CA TRP A 154 -26.67 26.06 6.33
C TRP A 154 -25.89 24.80 6.73
N TRP A 155 -24.55 24.82 6.58
CA TRP A 155 -23.71 23.67 6.92
C TRP A 155 -23.65 23.44 8.45
N PRO A 156 -23.64 22.20 8.91
CA PRO A 156 -23.45 21.92 10.33
C PRO A 156 -22.19 22.57 10.87
N VAL A 157 -22.23 23.01 12.13
CA VAL A 157 -21.04 23.58 12.79
C VAL A 157 -19.98 22.48 12.91
N PHE A 158 -18.72 22.84 12.59
CA PHE A 158 -17.60 21.91 12.55
C PHE A 158 -16.33 22.51 13.19
N ASN A 159 -15.29 21.72 13.30
CA ASN A 159 -13.98 22.05 13.83
C ASN A 159 -12.88 21.80 12.79
N VAL A 160 -11.61 21.98 13.16
CA VAL A 160 -10.46 21.79 12.23
C VAL A 160 -10.24 20.32 11.86
N ALA A 161 -10.55 19.39 12.77
CA ALA A 161 -10.40 17.96 12.50
C ALA A 161 -11.29 17.47 11.34
N ASP A 162 -12.51 18.03 11.19
CA ASP A 162 -13.47 17.55 10.21
C ASP A 162 -13.00 17.79 8.76
N PRO A 163 -12.61 19.00 8.32
CA PRO A 163 -12.05 19.19 6.99
C PRO A 163 -10.72 18.45 6.79
N ALA A 164 -9.94 18.20 7.84
CA ALA A 164 -8.74 17.40 7.73
C ALA A 164 -9.08 15.92 7.41
N VAL A 165 -10.07 15.34 8.10
CA VAL A 165 -10.52 13.96 7.83
C VAL A 165 -11.14 13.86 6.43
N VAL A 166 -12.04 14.78 6.08
CA VAL A 166 -12.69 14.77 4.76
C VAL A 166 -11.68 15.01 3.64
N GLY A 167 -10.81 16.00 3.77
CA GLY A 167 -9.77 16.32 2.78
C GLY A 167 -8.77 15.17 2.62
N GLY A 168 -8.37 14.55 3.73
CA GLY A 168 -7.53 13.33 3.72
C GLY A 168 -8.21 12.18 3.00
N ALA A 169 -9.50 11.92 3.27
CA ALA A 169 -10.26 10.86 2.60
C ALA A 169 -10.41 11.13 1.09
N ILE A 170 -10.75 12.36 0.69
CA ILE A 170 -10.82 12.76 -0.72
C ILE A 170 -9.47 12.54 -1.40
N LEU A 171 -8.37 12.93 -0.77
CA LEU A 171 -7.02 12.72 -1.31
C LEU A 171 -6.74 11.24 -1.52
N LEU A 172 -7.05 10.36 -0.55
CA LEU A 172 -6.83 8.92 -0.69
C LEU A 172 -7.69 8.30 -1.80
N VAL A 173 -8.94 8.71 -1.91
CA VAL A 173 -9.82 8.26 -3.00
C VAL A 173 -9.27 8.71 -4.37
N ALA A 174 -8.85 9.97 -4.49
CA ALA A 174 -8.23 10.48 -5.72
C ALA A 174 -6.97 9.68 -6.08
N LEU A 175 -6.06 9.46 -5.12
CA LEU A 175 -4.85 8.66 -5.34
C LEU A 175 -5.17 7.23 -5.80
N SER A 176 -6.19 6.62 -5.22
CA SER A 176 -6.65 5.28 -5.60
C SER A 176 -7.21 5.24 -7.01
N LEU A 177 -8.02 6.22 -7.41
CA LEU A 177 -8.61 6.33 -8.75
C LEU A 177 -7.55 6.60 -9.82
N PHE A 178 -6.53 7.38 -9.52
CA PHE A 178 -5.42 7.67 -10.43
C PHE A 178 -4.31 6.60 -10.42
N GLY A 179 -4.49 5.50 -9.70
CA GLY A 179 -3.57 4.36 -9.70
C GLY A 179 -2.25 4.60 -8.94
N PHE A 180 -2.22 5.58 -8.04
CA PHE A 180 -1.07 5.77 -7.16
C PHE A 180 -1.05 4.73 -6.06
N ASP A 181 -0.10 3.80 -6.11
CA ASP A 181 -0.02 2.70 -5.18
C ASP A 181 0.41 3.14 -3.77
N PHE A 182 -0.23 2.53 -2.79
CA PHE A 182 0.12 2.63 -1.37
C PHE A 182 1.50 2.02 -1.09
N ASP A 183 1.76 0.85 -1.67
CA ASP A 183 2.98 0.05 -1.50
C ASP A 183 3.48 -0.45 -2.86
N THR A 184 4.40 0.30 -3.47
CA THR A 184 5.05 -0.09 -4.73
C THR A 184 6.00 -1.28 -4.57
N VAL A 185 6.38 -1.65 -3.35
CA VAL A 185 7.31 -2.76 -3.08
C VAL A 185 6.63 -4.10 -3.27
N GLY A 186 5.38 -4.24 -2.86
CA GLY A 186 4.60 -5.47 -3.02
C GLY A 186 4.34 -5.83 -4.47
N ARG A 187 3.99 -4.82 -5.29
CA ARG A 187 3.70 -5.03 -6.72
C ARG A 187 4.95 -5.39 -7.53
N ARG A 188 6.11 -4.83 -7.18
CA ARG A 188 7.38 -5.15 -7.84
C ARG A 188 7.78 -6.61 -7.60
N ARG A 189 7.62 -7.13 -6.36
CA ARG A 189 7.89 -8.54 -6.05
C ARG A 189 6.95 -9.48 -6.82
N LEU A 190 5.66 -9.17 -6.88
CA LEU A 190 4.69 -9.98 -7.63
C LEU A 190 4.96 -9.99 -9.14
N ASN A 191 5.47 -8.91 -9.70
CA ASN A 191 5.85 -8.85 -11.10
C ASN A 191 7.20 -9.54 -11.35
N ASP A 192 8.16 -9.41 -10.43
CA ASP A 192 9.47 -10.08 -10.52
C ASP A 192 9.29 -11.60 -10.39
N ASP A 193 8.41 -12.08 -9.50
CA ASP A 193 8.07 -13.50 -9.36
C ASP A 193 7.36 -14.03 -10.60
N LYS A 194 6.39 -13.30 -11.19
CA LYS A 194 5.73 -13.70 -12.44
C LYS A 194 6.67 -13.75 -13.63
N THR A 195 7.60 -12.80 -13.73
CA THR A 195 8.60 -12.79 -14.81
C THR A 195 9.63 -13.89 -14.64
N ALA A 196 9.91 -14.33 -13.41
CA ALA A 196 10.78 -15.47 -13.14
C ALA A 196 10.08 -16.80 -13.50
N ASP A 197 8.80 -16.94 -13.14
CA ASP A 197 7.99 -18.12 -13.48
C ASP A 197 7.76 -18.27 -15.00
N ASP A 198 7.50 -17.15 -15.72
CA ASP A 198 7.35 -17.16 -17.18
C ASP A 198 8.66 -17.55 -17.88
N LYS A 199 9.81 -17.05 -17.42
CA LYS A 199 11.12 -17.44 -17.99
C LYS A 199 11.47 -18.88 -17.77
N THR A 200 11.19 -19.43 -16.58
CA THR A 200 11.39 -20.87 -16.31
C THR A 200 10.48 -21.75 -17.15
N ALA A 201 9.25 -21.30 -17.44
CA ALA A 201 8.33 -22.02 -18.30
C ALA A 201 8.76 -22.00 -19.78
N GLU A 202 9.32 -20.88 -20.27
CA GLU A 202 9.87 -20.77 -21.62
C GLU A 202 11.16 -21.59 -21.79
N ASP A 203 12.05 -21.59 -20.80
CA ASP A 203 13.28 -22.40 -20.80
C ASP A 203 12.98 -23.92 -20.78
N ASP A 204 11.98 -24.33 -19.98
CA ASP A 204 11.52 -25.74 -19.94
C ASP A 204 10.85 -26.19 -21.25
N GLN A 205 10.18 -25.28 -21.97
CA GLN A 205 9.60 -25.57 -23.28
C GLN A 205 10.68 -25.67 -24.37
N ALA A 206 11.69 -24.80 -24.32
CA ALA A 206 12.81 -24.81 -25.25
C ALA A 206 13.67 -26.10 -25.09
N ASP A 207 13.93 -26.53 -23.86
CA ASP A 207 14.70 -27.76 -23.58
C ASP A 207 13.92 -29.04 -24.00
N LYS A 208 12.58 -29.01 -23.92
CA LYS A 208 11.73 -30.10 -24.43
C LYS A 208 11.67 -30.14 -25.95
N ALA A 209 11.66 -29.00 -26.61
CA ALA A 209 11.68 -28.90 -28.08
C ALA A 209 13.03 -29.41 -28.65
N ASP A 210 14.18 -29.04 -28.05
CA ASP A 210 15.50 -29.51 -28.47
C ASP A 210 15.70 -30.99 -28.25
N LYS A 211 15.08 -31.60 -27.21
CA LYS A 211 15.08 -33.02 -26.96
C LYS A 211 14.17 -33.83 -27.91
N ALA A 212 13.06 -33.21 -28.38
CA ALA A 212 12.17 -33.84 -29.35
C ALA A 212 12.81 -33.91 -30.75
N ASP A 213 13.51 -32.84 -31.17
CA ASP A 213 14.20 -32.75 -32.47
C ASP A 213 15.39 -33.75 -32.57
N LYS A 214 16.08 -34.00 -31.44
CA LYS A 214 17.17 -34.97 -31.34
C LYS A 214 16.70 -36.44 -31.27
N ALA A 215 15.44 -36.69 -30.99
CA ALA A 215 14.87 -38.06 -30.95
C ALA A 215 14.42 -38.54 -32.32
N ASP A 216 14.15 -37.65 -33.27
CA ASP A 216 13.71 -37.97 -34.62
C ASP A 216 14.88 -38.28 -35.59
N ASP A 217 16.13 -37.91 -35.21
CA ASP A 217 17.35 -38.21 -35.98
C ASP A 217 18.03 -39.55 -35.61
N ALA A 218 17.41 -40.38 -34.79
CA ALA A 218 17.89 -41.72 -34.49
C ALA A 218 17.46 -42.70 -35.58
N ASP A 219 18.35 -42.92 -36.56
CA ASP A 219 18.28 -43.90 -37.64
C ASP A 219 17.89 -45.27 -37.12
N PRO A 220 16.91 -45.99 -37.70
CA PRO A 220 16.56 -47.34 -37.27
C PRO A 220 17.61 -48.33 -37.78
N GLU A 221 18.31 -48.97 -36.88
CA GLU A 221 19.21 -50.11 -37.20
C GLU A 221 18.45 -51.23 -37.92
N PRO A 222 19.04 -51.85 -38.96
CA PRO A 222 18.37 -52.91 -39.72
C PRO A 222 18.34 -54.19 -38.90
N SER A 223 17.13 -54.68 -38.63
CA SER A 223 16.85 -55.97 -38.06
C SER A 223 17.28 -57.08 -39.04
N SER A 224 18.34 -57.79 -38.73
CA SER A 224 18.63 -59.09 -39.30
C SER A 224 17.76 -60.15 -38.63
N GLY A 225 16.95 -60.83 -39.44
CA GLY A 225 16.19 -61.97 -39.02
C GLY A 225 17.04 -63.16 -38.74
N ASP A 226 16.50 -64.11 -38.03
CA ASP A 226 16.52 -65.55 -38.28
C ASP A 226 15.70 -66.25 -37.20
N ASP A 227 14.66 -66.80 -37.70
CA ASP A 227 14.22 -68.23 -37.72
C ASP A 227 14.17 -68.99 -36.40
N GLU A 228 13.12 -69.71 -36.40
CA GLU A 228 12.80 -71.10 -35.93
C GLU A 228 12.06 -71.24 -34.58
N SER A 229 10.88 -71.71 -34.79
CA SER A 229 10.33 -73.00 -34.43
C SER A 229 9.76 -73.23 -33.03
N SER A 230 8.55 -73.66 -33.16
CA SER A 230 7.94 -74.80 -32.48
C SER A 230 7.23 -74.67 -31.13
N ALA A 231 5.96 -74.72 -31.29
CA ALA A 231 5.10 -75.78 -30.75
C ALA A 231 4.57 -75.68 -29.31
N VAL A 232 3.26 -75.76 -29.31
CA VAL A 232 2.40 -76.63 -28.50
C VAL A 232 2.15 -76.30 -27.02
N GLY A 233 0.91 -76.06 -26.78
CA GLY A 233 0.26 -76.79 -25.76
C GLY A 233 -0.64 -76.03 -24.76
N ARG A 234 -1.93 -76.14 -25.06
CA ARG A 234 -3.05 -76.44 -24.14
C ARG A 234 -3.32 -75.64 -22.87
N GLN A 235 -4.54 -75.05 -22.94
CA GLN A 235 -5.66 -75.41 -22.04
C GLN A 235 -5.42 -75.12 -20.54
N ALA A 236 -6.22 -74.56 -19.88
CA ALA A 236 -7.65 -74.54 -19.63
C ALA A 236 -7.88 -73.94 -18.25
N GLU A 237 -8.99 -73.28 -18.19
CA GLU A 237 -10.03 -73.32 -17.15
C GLU A 237 -9.80 -72.76 -15.74
N THR A 238 -10.73 -71.88 -15.49
CA THR A 238 -11.65 -71.78 -14.32
C THR A 238 -11.06 -71.39 -12.98
N SER A 239 -11.50 -70.31 -12.47
CA SER A 239 -12.68 -70.04 -11.67
C SER A 239 -12.75 -68.54 -11.41
#